data_1b588957933b999360d121f489eeb902
#
_entry.id   1b588957933b999360d121f489eeb902
#
_cell.length_a   1.000
_cell.length_b   1.000
_cell.length_c   1.000
_cell.angle_alpha   90.00
_cell.angle_beta   90.00
_cell.angle_gamma   90.00
#
_symmetry.space_group_name_H-M   'P 1'
#
loop_
_entity.id
_entity.type
_entity.pdbx_description
1 polymer ?
#
loop_
_entity_poly.entity_id
_entity_poly.type
_entity_poly.pdbx_seq_one_letter_code
_entity_poly.pdbx_strand_id
1 'polypeptide(L)'
;MKKISSIEEYNSQYKKSVENPEEFWANVAEDFLWKKKWDKVLEWNFNDFNVKWYLNGKLNITENCLDRHLKDRPDQAAIIWEPNNPKEKGITLTV
;
A
#
# COMPACT_ATOMS: atom_id res chain seq x y z
N MET A 1 -1.87 -3.85 -7.67
CA MET A 1 -0.98 -2.83 -8.31
C MET A 1 -0.35 -3.44 -9.56
N LYS A 2 -0.46 -2.77 -10.71
CA LYS A 2 0.15 -3.24 -11.95
C LYS A 2 1.67 -3.10 -11.87
N LYS A 3 2.41 -4.16 -12.25
CA LYS A 3 3.87 -4.13 -12.26
C LYS A 3 4.37 -3.22 -13.38
N ILE A 4 5.27 -2.30 -13.07
CA ILE A 4 5.98 -1.46 -14.06
C ILE A 4 7.08 -2.31 -14.69
N SER A 5 7.10 -2.39 -16.01
CA SER A 5 7.97 -3.30 -16.78
C SER A 5 8.95 -2.59 -17.71
N SER A 6 8.79 -1.29 -17.94
CA SER A 6 9.68 -0.50 -18.78
C SER A 6 9.93 0.90 -18.24
N ILE A 7 10.97 1.56 -18.73
CA ILE A 7 11.28 2.96 -18.34
C ILE A 7 10.23 3.94 -18.90
N GLU A 8 9.68 3.65 -20.05
CA GLU A 8 8.61 4.45 -20.66
C GLU A 8 7.34 4.39 -19.81
N GLU A 9 6.99 3.19 -19.32
CA GLU A 9 5.86 3.01 -18.40
C GLU A 9 6.09 3.75 -17.09
N TYR A 10 7.29 3.66 -16.52
CA TYR A 10 7.68 4.41 -15.33
C TYR A 10 7.51 5.92 -15.53
N ASN A 11 8.08 6.47 -16.59
CA ASN A 11 8.00 7.90 -16.90
C ASN A 11 6.55 8.37 -17.09
N SER A 12 5.73 7.55 -17.75
CA SER A 12 4.30 7.83 -17.93
C SER A 12 3.56 7.86 -16.60
N GLN A 13 3.79 6.89 -15.72
CA GLN A 13 3.17 6.84 -14.39
C GLN A 13 3.66 7.98 -13.51
N TYR A 14 4.95 8.28 -13.53
CA TYR A 14 5.51 9.41 -12.80
C TYR A 14 4.87 10.73 -13.22
N LYS A 15 4.78 10.97 -14.53
CA LYS A 15 4.13 12.17 -15.06
C LYS A 15 2.68 12.31 -14.56
N LYS A 16 1.90 11.23 -14.63
CA LYS A 16 0.52 11.22 -14.10
C LYS A 16 0.46 11.52 -12.61
N SER A 17 1.38 10.96 -11.82
CA SER A 17 1.40 11.17 -10.36
C SER A 17 1.67 12.61 -9.96
N VAL A 18 2.40 13.36 -10.79
CA VAL A 18 2.73 14.78 -10.57
C VAL A 18 1.67 15.72 -11.14
N GLU A 19 1.19 15.45 -12.36
CA GLU A 19 0.23 16.32 -13.05
C GLU A 19 -1.20 16.16 -12.54
N ASN A 20 -1.58 14.93 -12.14
CA ASN A 20 -2.92 14.62 -11.63
C ASN A 20 -2.86 13.68 -10.42
N PRO A 21 -2.34 14.16 -9.27
CA PRO A 21 -2.10 13.32 -8.10
C PRO A 21 -3.38 12.71 -7.52
N GLU A 22 -4.50 13.42 -7.51
CA GLU A 22 -5.76 12.90 -6.95
C GLU A 22 -6.25 11.67 -7.72
N GLU A 23 -6.28 11.73 -9.05
CA GLU A 23 -6.68 10.61 -9.88
C GLU A 23 -5.69 9.45 -9.80
N PHE A 24 -4.39 9.75 -9.86
CA PHE A 24 -3.34 8.74 -9.77
C PHE A 24 -3.44 7.95 -8.46
N TRP A 25 -3.50 8.63 -7.32
CA TRP A 25 -3.58 7.99 -6.02
C TRP A 25 -4.93 7.38 -5.71
N ALA A 26 -6.03 7.89 -6.30
CA ALA A 26 -7.32 7.21 -6.26
C ALA A 26 -7.24 5.83 -6.92
N ASN A 27 -6.65 5.74 -8.12
CA ASN A 27 -6.50 4.49 -8.86
C ASN A 27 -5.60 3.48 -8.09
N VAL A 28 -4.53 3.93 -7.46
CA VAL A 28 -3.70 3.08 -6.60
C VAL A 28 -4.49 2.56 -5.40
N ALA A 29 -5.29 3.42 -4.78
CA ALA A 29 -6.06 3.09 -3.58
C ALA A 29 -7.25 2.13 -3.84
N GLU A 30 -7.75 2.04 -5.07
CA GLU A 30 -8.80 1.07 -5.44
C GLU A 30 -8.38 -0.40 -5.29
N ASP A 31 -7.08 -0.68 -5.31
CA ASP A 31 -6.55 -2.04 -5.09
C ASP A 31 -6.67 -2.51 -3.63
N PHE A 32 -7.01 -1.64 -2.70
CA PHE A 32 -7.11 -1.94 -1.28
C PHE A 32 -8.55 -2.21 -0.84
N LEU A 33 -8.68 -3.02 0.21
CA LEU A 33 -9.96 -3.30 0.86
C LEU A 33 -10.28 -2.19 1.86
N TRP A 34 -11.22 -1.33 1.52
CA TRP A 34 -11.67 -0.25 2.38
C TRP A 34 -12.91 -0.65 3.19
N LYS A 35 -12.88 -0.42 4.49
CA LYS A 35 -14.09 -0.51 5.35
C LYS A 35 -15.07 0.62 5.03
N LYS A 36 -14.52 1.80 4.77
CA LYS A 36 -15.23 2.97 4.26
C LYS A 36 -14.35 3.65 3.22
N LYS A 37 -14.85 3.78 1.99
CA LYS A 37 -14.14 4.52 0.95
C LYS A 37 -14.02 6.00 1.35
N TRP A 38 -13.00 6.66 0.89
CA TRP A 38 -12.74 8.07 1.14
C TRP A 38 -13.76 8.99 0.46
N ASP A 39 -13.93 10.18 1.01
CA ASP A 39 -14.76 11.25 0.40
C ASP A 39 -13.93 12.10 -0.58
N LYS A 40 -12.65 12.33 -0.26
CA LYS A 40 -11.69 13.08 -1.07
C LYS A 40 -10.30 12.46 -0.94
N VAL A 41 -9.57 12.35 -2.04
CA VAL A 41 -8.24 11.71 -2.05
C VAL A 41 -7.20 12.57 -1.37
N LEU A 42 -7.13 13.85 -1.73
CA LEU A 42 -6.12 14.78 -1.23
C LEU A 42 -6.73 16.16 -0.93
N GLU A 43 -6.44 16.67 0.24
CA GLU A 43 -6.65 18.04 0.62
C GLU A 43 -5.35 18.59 1.20
N TRP A 44 -4.81 19.64 0.58
CA TRP A 44 -3.56 20.20 1.05
C TRP A 44 -3.48 21.72 0.86
N ASN A 45 -2.81 22.38 1.80
CA ASN A 45 -2.44 23.78 1.73
C ASN A 45 -1.17 23.97 2.55
N PHE A 46 -0.05 24.22 1.88
CA PHE A 46 1.24 24.41 2.56
C PHE A 46 1.32 25.69 3.39
N ASN A 47 0.55 26.71 3.05
CA ASN A 47 0.52 27.95 3.83
C ASN A 47 -0.08 27.72 5.22
N ASP A 48 -1.06 26.80 5.32
CA ASP A 48 -1.71 26.43 6.58
C ASP A 48 -1.13 25.14 7.19
N PHE A 49 -0.03 24.63 6.63
CA PHE A 49 0.59 23.35 7.02
C PHE A 49 -0.39 22.17 7.06
N ASN A 50 -1.39 22.19 6.19
CA ASN A 50 -2.44 21.18 6.13
C ASN A 50 -2.21 20.22 4.97
N VAL A 51 -2.05 18.92 5.28
CA VAL A 51 -2.00 17.84 4.28
C VAL A 51 -2.82 16.67 4.82
N LYS A 52 -3.88 16.30 4.10
CA LYS A 52 -4.75 15.18 4.45
C LYS A 52 -4.96 14.30 3.24
N TRP A 53 -4.70 13.01 3.41
CA TRP A 53 -4.94 11.98 2.41
C TRP A 53 -6.15 11.14 2.77
N TYR A 54 -6.92 10.74 1.75
CA TYR A 54 -8.07 9.84 1.86
C TYR A 54 -9.03 10.21 2.99
N LEU A 55 -9.55 11.44 2.93
CA LEU A 55 -10.41 12.02 3.96
C LEU A 55 -11.58 11.07 4.29
N ASN A 56 -11.77 10.84 5.60
CA ASN A 56 -12.80 9.95 6.14
C ASN A 56 -12.74 8.49 5.67
N GLY A 57 -11.73 8.11 4.89
CA GLY A 57 -11.48 6.73 4.52
C GLY A 57 -11.09 5.89 5.75
N LYS A 58 -11.53 4.63 5.77
CA LYS A 58 -11.18 3.66 6.81
C LYS A 58 -10.78 2.34 6.18
N LEU A 59 -9.62 1.83 6.54
CA LEU A 59 -9.16 0.50 6.16
C LEU A 59 -8.43 -0.17 7.31
N ASN A 60 -8.28 -1.48 7.24
CA ASN A 60 -7.40 -2.25 8.10
C ASN A 60 -6.19 -2.70 7.29
N ILE A 61 -5.00 -2.29 7.72
CA ILE A 61 -3.76 -2.65 7.02
C ILE A 61 -3.48 -4.15 7.12
N THR A 62 -3.81 -4.79 8.24
CA THR A 62 -3.64 -6.24 8.42
C THR A 62 -4.48 -7.02 7.44
N GLU A 63 -5.76 -6.67 7.26
CA GLU A 63 -6.62 -7.27 6.24
C GLU A 63 -6.03 -7.15 4.83
N ASN A 64 -5.44 -6.01 4.52
CA ASN A 64 -4.84 -5.76 3.22
C ASN A 64 -3.51 -6.48 3.00
N CYS A 65 -2.69 -6.61 4.03
CA CYS A 65 -1.36 -7.23 3.92
C CYS A 65 -1.38 -8.75 4.13
N LEU A 66 -2.29 -9.26 4.96
CA LEU A 66 -2.33 -10.65 5.38
C LEU A 66 -3.66 -11.32 5.02
N ASP A 67 -4.75 -10.94 5.67
CA ASP A 67 -6.01 -11.70 5.65
C ASP A 67 -6.58 -11.93 4.25
N ARG A 68 -6.47 -10.94 3.35
CA ARG A 68 -6.92 -11.07 1.95
C ARG A 68 -6.19 -12.16 1.17
N HIS A 69 -5.03 -12.60 1.64
CA HIS A 69 -4.19 -13.59 0.99
C HIS A 69 -4.34 -15.00 1.56
N LEU A 70 -5.00 -15.16 2.71
CA LEU A 70 -5.23 -16.45 3.37
C LEU A 70 -5.90 -17.49 2.45
N LYS A 71 -6.82 -17.05 1.60
CA LYS A 71 -7.52 -17.96 0.68
C LYS A 71 -6.61 -18.55 -0.40
N ASP A 72 -5.69 -17.75 -0.92
CA ASP A 72 -4.91 -18.10 -2.11
C ASP A 72 -3.51 -18.63 -1.77
N ARG A 73 -2.95 -18.22 -0.64
CA ARG A 73 -1.56 -18.54 -0.26
C ARG A 73 -1.31 -18.54 1.26
N PRO A 74 -2.07 -19.35 2.03
CA PRO A 74 -1.97 -19.35 3.50
C PRO A 74 -0.60 -19.78 4.03
N ASP A 75 0.10 -20.64 3.30
CA ASP A 75 1.39 -21.21 3.70
C ASP A 75 2.61 -20.37 3.24
N GLN A 76 2.35 -19.20 2.61
CA GLN A 76 3.43 -18.33 2.20
C GLN A 76 4.09 -17.68 3.42
N ALA A 77 5.43 -17.67 3.46
CA ALA A 77 6.17 -16.94 4.49
C ALA A 77 5.82 -15.44 4.45
N ALA A 78 5.25 -14.95 5.55
CA ALA A 78 4.90 -13.55 5.74
C ALA A 78 5.98 -12.80 6.52
N ILE A 79 6.59 -13.45 7.51
CA ILE A 79 7.64 -12.87 8.35
C ILE A 79 8.74 -13.91 8.52
N ILE A 80 9.98 -13.49 8.28
CA ILE A 80 11.18 -14.27 8.56
C ILE A 80 11.96 -13.48 9.61
N TRP A 81 12.07 -14.05 10.80
CA TRP A 81 12.87 -13.45 11.87
C TRP A 81 14.19 -14.18 12.00
N GLU A 82 15.27 -13.41 11.93
CA GLU A 82 16.64 -13.88 12.16
C GLU A 82 17.18 -13.31 13.48
N PRO A 83 17.61 -14.14 14.43
CA PRO A 83 18.19 -13.67 15.67
C PRO A 83 19.55 -13.03 15.46
N ASN A 84 19.93 -12.12 16.37
CA ASN A 84 21.27 -11.52 16.38
C ASN A 84 22.36 -12.53 16.72
N ASN A 85 22.04 -13.54 17.50
CA ASN A 85 22.95 -14.62 17.82
C ASN A 85 22.89 -15.73 16.78
N PRO A 86 23.96 -16.01 16.00
CA PRO A 86 23.96 -17.01 14.93
C PRO A 86 23.77 -18.46 15.40
N LYS A 87 23.84 -18.72 16.70
CA LYS A 87 23.58 -20.05 17.29
C LYS A 87 22.07 -20.26 17.60
N GLU A 88 21.29 -19.22 17.59
CA GLU A 88 19.85 -19.30 17.78
C GLU A 88 19.16 -19.58 16.45
N LYS A 89 18.06 -20.33 16.51
CA LYS A 89 17.30 -20.68 15.31
C LYS A 89 16.34 -19.54 14.93
N GLY A 90 16.36 -19.14 13.67
CA GLY A 90 15.38 -18.22 13.10
C GLY A 90 13.94 -18.80 13.10
N ILE A 91 12.96 -17.92 12.99
CA ILE A 91 11.53 -18.27 12.97
C ILE A 91 10.91 -17.75 11.68
N THR A 92 10.15 -18.61 11.01
CA THR A 92 9.33 -18.24 9.87
C THR A 92 7.85 -18.36 10.28
N LEU A 93 7.09 -17.27 10.07
CA LEU A 93 5.66 -17.22 10.25
C LEU A 93 4.99 -17.11 8.88
N THR A 94 3.92 -17.86 8.69
CA THR A 94 3.10 -17.80 7.46
C THR A 94 2.00 -16.74 7.56
N VAL A 95 1.33 -16.51 6.46
CA VAL A 95 0.18 -15.59 6.39
C VAL A 95 -0.94 -16.04 7.33
#